data_1e385647988075302a4dd241d5d3485f
#
_entry.id   1e385647988075302a4dd241d5d3485f
#
_cell.length_a   1.000
_cell.length_b   1.000
_cell.length_c   1.000
_cell.angle_alpha   90.00
_cell.angle_beta   90.00
_cell.angle_gamma   90.00
#
_symmetry.space_group_name_H-M   'P 1'
#
loop_
_entity.id
_entity.type
_entity.pdbx_description
1 polymer ?
#
loop_
_entity_poly.entity_id
_entity_poly.type
_entity_poly.pdbx_seq_one_letter_code
_entity_poly.pdbx_strand_id
1 'polypeptide(L)'
;LGALILQQMHDLTDEETVSQFSFNLQWHYALDIPGESDEAKYLCAKTLWTLRQLVAQKGLDRELFTVTTETLAKVFGVDTSRQRIDSVHIRSNMRRLGRICIFSQSIHNFLVNLKRQRRAIFETIEQELIDRYLTEKALGCFSLVKPSESARTLEEVSRDLFSLVERFRRNKQVISLSTFGALLRVLKDQCDVSETGEMTVKPPKEIASSSLQNPSDPDAGYDAHKGQGYQVQVMETYCASSDESIREKTLNLI
;
A
#
# COMPACT_ATOMS: atom_id res chain seq x y z
N LEU A 1 -13.58 -3.19 -18.00
CA LEU A 1 -13.92 -3.36 -16.58
C LEU A 1 -14.19 -4.84 -16.26
N GLY A 2 -15.01 -5.54 -17.06
CA GLY A 2 -15.32 -6.97 -16.85
C GLY A 2 -14.07 -7.85 -16.76
N ALA A 3 -13.05 -7.58 -17.58
CA ALA A 3 -11.78 -8.32 -17.51
C ALA A 3 -11.07 -8.15 -16.15
N LEU A 4 -11.15 -6.98 -15.50
CA LEU A 4 -10.61 -6.78 -14.16
C LEU A 4 -11.41 -7.52 -13.09
N ILE A 5 -12.72 -7.64 -13.26
CA ILE A 5 -13.57 -8.44 -12.35
C ILE A 5 -13.20 -9.92 -12.46
N LEU A 6 -13.12 -10.44 -13.69
CA LEU A 6 -12.72 -11.84 -13.92
C LEU A 6 -11.29 -12.11 -13.43
N GLN A 7 -10.37 -11.16 -13.59
CA GLN A 7 -9.02 -11.22 -13.05
C GLN A 7 -9.03 -11.50 -11.54
N GLN A 8 -9.80 -10.73 -10.80
CA GLN A 8 -9.90 -10.87 -9.34
C GLN A 8 -10.62 -12.16 -8.93
N MET A 9 -11.69 -12.53 -9.65
CA MET A 9 -12.42 -13.77 -9.37
C MET A 9 -11.58 -15.03 -9.54
N HIS A 10 -10.61 -14.98 -10.46
CA HIS A 10 -9.74 -16.13 -10.78
C HIS A 10 -8.31 -15.98 -10.22
N ASP A 11 -8.04 -14.92 -9.45
CA ASP A 11 -6.72 -14.63 -8.84
C ASP A 11 -5.57 -14.64 -9.87
N LEU A 12 -5.77 -13.95 -11.00
CA LEU A 12 -4.82 -13.94 -12.12
C LEU A 12 -3.88 -12.74 -12.08
N THR A 13 -2.66 -12.96 -12.56
CA THR A 13 -1.71 -11.88 -12.90
C THR A 13 -2.17 -11.11 -14.14
N ASP A 14 -1.53 -9.98 -14.43
CA ASP A 14 -1.84 -9.19 -15.64
C ASP A 14 -1.54 -9.99 -16.93
N GLU A 15 -0.44 -10.75 -16.95
CA GLU A 15 -0.06 -11.59 -18.09
C GLU A 15 -1.05 -12.73 -18.31
N GLU A 16 -1.46 -13.41 -17.24
CA GLU A 16 -2.48 -14.49 -17.33
C GLU A 16 -3.82 -13.91 -17.76
N THR A 17 -4.20 -12.74 -17.26
CA THR A 17 -5.43 -12.04 -17.68
C THR A 17 -5.42 -11.72 -19.16
N VAL A 18 -4.31 -11.21 -19.68
CA VAL A 18 -4.13 -10.95 -21.11
C VAL A 18 -4.28 -12.25 -21.92
N SER A 19 -3.68 -13.34 -21.46
CA SER A 19 -3.78 -14.66 -22.10
C SER A 19 -5.22 -15.17 -22.10
N GLN A 20 -5.92 -15.10 -20.95
CA GLN A 20 -7.33 -15.50 -20.86
C GLN A 20 -8.23 -14.64 -21.75
N PHE A 21 -8.02 -13.32 -21.75
CA PHE A 21 -8.79 -12.42 -22.60
C PHE A 21 -8.60 -12.73 -24.09
N SER A 22 -7.41 -13.09 -24.52
CA SER A 22 -7.10 -13.38 -25.92
C SER A 22 -7.60 -14.75 -26.41
N PHE A 23 -7.59 -15.77 -25.56
CA PHE A 23 -7.76 -17.15 -25.99
C PHE A 23 -8.92 -17.91 -25.33
N ASN A 24 -9.55 -17.38 -24.30
CA ASN A 24 -10.61 -18.07 -23.58
C ASN A 24 -12.00 -17.70 -24.11
N LEU A 25 -12.66 -18.63 -24.81
CA LEU A 25 -14.00 -18.44 -25.34
C LEU A 25 -15.06 -18.16 -24.26
N GLN A 26 -14.92 -18.70 -23.08
CA GLN A 26 -15.84 -18.42 -21.96
C GLN A 26 -15.75 -16.95 -21.54
N TRP A 27 -14.53 -16.37 -21.56
CA TRP A 27 -14.33 -14.96 -21.31
C TRP A 27 -14.95 -14.09 -22.43
N HIS A 28 -14.78 -14.51 -23.70
CA HIS A 28 -15.40 -13.79 -24.82
C HIS A 28 -16.91 -13.76 -24.68
N TYR A 29 -17.51 -14.88 -24.29
CA TYR A 29 -18.96 -14.96 -24.04
C TYR A 29 -19.37 -14.07 -22.84
N ALA A 30 -18.68 -14.20 -21.71
CA ALA A 30 -18.99 -13.45 -20.49
C ALA A 30 -18.81 -11.94 -20.65
N LEU A 31 -17.90 -11.50 -21.50
CA LEU A 31 -17.58 -10.10 -21.75
C LEU A 31 -18.30 -9.51 -22.99
N ASP A 32 -19.15 -10.32 -23.62
CA ASP A 32 -19.88 -9.95 -24.85
C ASP A 32 -18.95 -9.38 -25.93
N ILE A 33 -17.86 -10.11 -26.22
CA ILE A 33 -16.89 -9.73 -27.26
C ILE A 33 -17.41 -10.24 -28.60
N PRO A 34 -17.97 -9.36 -29.47
CA PRO A 34 -18.69 -9.80 -30.66
C PRO A 34 -17.80 -10.18 -31.83
N GLY A 35 -16.52 -9.82 -31.77
CA GLY A 35 -15.60 -9.97 -32.90
C GLY A 35 -14.62 -11.13 -32.74
N GLU A 36 -14.34 -11.83 -33.85
CA GLU A 36 -13.31 -12.84 -33.91
C GLU A 36 -11.94 -12.29 -34.36
N SER A 37 -11.86 -10.99 -34.68
CA SER A 37 -10.60 -10.37 -35.11
C SER A 37 -9.59 -10.29 -33.97
N ASP A 38 -8.31 -10.32 -34.30
CA ASP A 38 -7.23 -10.17 -33.32
C ASP A 38 -7.31 -8.83 -32.57
N GLU A 39 -7.81 -7.78 -33.24
CA GLU A 39 -8.00 -6.46 -32.64
C GLU A 39 -9.08 -6.45 -31.55
N ALA A 40 -10.18 -7.19 -31.74
CA ALA A 40 -11.26 -7.30 -30.74
C ALA A 40 -10.82 -8.09 -29.50
N LYS A 41 -9.84 -8.99 -29.66
CA LYS A 41 -9.29 -9.83 -28.60
C LYS A 41 -7.97 -9.30 -28.03
N TYR A 42 -7.56 -8.10 -28.46
CA TYR A 42 -6.31 -7.51 -28.01
C TYR A 42 -6.46 -6.77 -26.68
N LEU A 43 -5.73 -7.20 -25.69
CA LEU A 43 -5.56 -6.54 -24.41
C LEU A 43 -4.08 -6.60 -24.02
N CYS A 44 -3.51 -5.53 -23.45
CA CYS A 44 -2.17 -5.59 -22.93
C CYS A 44 -2.13 -5.22 -21.43
N ALA A 45 -1.13 -5.69 -20.72
CA ALA A 45 -0.95 -5.45 -19.28
C ALA A 45 -0.93 -3.96 -18.94
N LYS A 46 -0.36 -3.11 -19.82
CA LYS A 46 -0.38 -1.65 -19.63
C LYS A 46 -1.80 -1.07 -19.66
N THR A 47 -2.69 -1.62 -20.48
CA THR A 47 -4.11 -1.18 -20.53
C THR A 47 -4.81 -1.52 -19.22
N LEU A 48 -4.59 -2.71 -18.66
CA LEU A 48 -5.13 -3.11 -17.35
C LEU A 48 -4.63 -2.17 -16.25
N TRP A 49 -3.33 -1.91 -16.22
CA TRP A 49 -2.72 -0.99 -15.27
C TRP A 49 -3.29 0.43 -15.39
N THR A 50 -3.38 0.97 -16.61
CA THR A 50 -3.93 2.31 -16.87
C THR A 50 -5.39 2.41 -16.44
N LEU A 51 -6.19 1.37 -16.71
CA LEU A 51 -7.60 1.33 -16.31
C LEU A 51 -7.74 1.32 -14.79
N ARG A 52 -6.95 0.52 -14.06
CA ARG A 52 -6.94 0.53 -12.59
C ARG A 52 -6.59 1.92 -12.04
N GLN A 53 -5.58 2.58 -12.60
CA GLN A 53 -5.23 3.95 -12.22
C GLN A 53 -6.38 4.92 -12.46
N LEU A 54 -7.06 4.82 -13.60
CA LEU A 54 -8.20 5.69 -13.93
C LEU A 54 -9.37 5.45 -12.98
N VAL A 55 -9.70 4.19 -12.69
CA VAL A 55 -10.77 3.80 -11.74
C VAL A 55 -10.49 4.41 -10.36
N ALA A 56 -9.26 4.24 -9.85
CA ALA A 56 -8.86 4.78 -8.55
C ALA A 56 -8.86 6.33 -8.54
N GLN A 57 -8.32 6.98 -9.57
CA GLN A 57 -8.25 8.43 -9.65
C GLN A 57 -9.63 9.10 -9.75
N LYS A 58 -10.59 8.43 -10.36
CA LYS A 58 -11.96 8.93 -10.54
C LYS A 58 -12.91 8.49 -9.44
N GLY A 59 -12.48 7.64 -8.50
CA GLY A 59 -13.33 7.07 -7.47
C GLY A 59 -14.47 6.18 -8.01
N LEU A 60 -14.28 5.63 -9.21
CA LEU A 60 -15.29 4.80 -9.88
C LEU A 60 -15.49 3.45 -9.19
N ASP A 61 -14.52 2.96 -8.44
CA ASP A 61 -14.59 1.77 -7.61
C ASP A 61 -15.74 1.87 -6.60
N ARG A 62 -15.84 3.00 -5.89
CA ARG A 62 -16.91 3.25 -4.93
C ARG A 62 -18.27 3.35 -5.62
N GLU A 63 -18.37 4.08 -6.73
CA GLU A 63 -19.62 4.24 -7.49
C GLU A 63 -20.10 2.88 -8.02
N LEU A 64 -19.20 2.09 -8.62
CA LEU A 64 -19.52 0.74 -9.11
C LEU A 64 -20.00 -0.17 -7.98
N PHE A 65 -19.31 -0.16 -6.84
CA PHE A 65 -19.70 -0.93 -5.68
C PHE A 65 -21.13 -0.55 -5.22
N THR A 66 -21.39 0.74 -5.05
CA THR A 66 -22.71 1.22 -4.59
C THR A 66 -23.83 0.84 -5.55
N VAL A 67 -23.66 1.15 -6.85
CA VAL A 67 -24.69 0.85 -7.87
C VAL A 67 -24.95 -0.65 -7.99
N THR A 68 -23.90 -1.46 -7.96
CA THR A 68 -24.02 -2.92 -8.04
C THR A 68 -24.74 -3.47 -6.81
N THR A 69 -24.35 -3.06 -5.62
CA THR A 69 -24.94 -3.52 -4.36
C THR A 69 -26.42 -3.12 -4.24
N GLU A 70 -26.75 -1.87 -4.58
CA GLU A 70 -28.14 -1.40 -4.58
C GLU A 70 -29.01 -2.15 -5.61
N THR A 71 -28.45 -2.42 -6.79
CA THR A 71 -29.15 -3.17 -7.83
C THR A 71 -29.43 -4.60 -7.40
N LEU A 72 -28.42 -5.28 -6.84
CA LEU A 72 -28.57 -6.64 -6.32
C LEU A 72 -29.57 -6.70 -5.15
N ALA A 73 -29.51 -5.73 -4.23
CA ALA A 73 -30.47 -5.63 -3.14
C ALA A 73 -31.92 -5.55 -3.64
N LYS A 74 -32.16 -4.76 -4.66
CA LYS A 74 -33.49 -4.62 -5.30
C LYS A 74 -33.91 -5.90 -6.02
N VAL A 75 -33.02 -6.48 -6.83
CA VAL A 75 -33.31 -7.68 -7.64
C VAL A 75 -33.63 -8.87 -6.76
N PHE A 76 -32.90 -9.05 -5.67
CA PHE A 76 -33.06 -10.18 -4.74
C PHE A 76 -33.95 -9.87 -3.55
N GLY A 77 -34.51 -8.67 -3.42
CA GLY A 77 -35.37 -8.27 -2.30
C GLY A 77 -34.68 -8.36 -0.95
N VAL A 78 -33.39 -8.04 -0.90
CA VAL A 78 -32.61 -8.14 0.34
C VAL A 78 -32.97 -7.02 1.31
N ASP A 79 -33.27 -7.37 2.56
CA ASP A 79 -33.50 -6.40 3.63
C ASP A 79 -32.19 -5.75 4.07
N THR A 80 -32.01 -4.49 3.72
CA THR A 80 -30.83 -3.68 4.08
C THR A 80 -30.96 -2.93 5.40
N SER A 81 -32.11 -3.09 6.13
CA SER A 81 -32.36 -2.38 7.39
C SER A 81 -31.51 -2.86 8.55
N ARG A 82 -31.00 -4.09 8.47
CA ARG A 82 -30.12 -4.71 9.48
C ARG A 82 -28.80 -5.10 8.85
N GLN A 83 -27.73 -4.65 9.49
CA GLN A 83 -26.38 -4.86 9.01
C GLN A 83 -25.47 -5.21 10.17
N ARG A 84 -24.44 -5.99 9.89
CA ARG A 84 -23.32 -6.22 10.81
C ARG A 84 -22.02 -5.77 10.16
N ILE A 85 -21.10 -5.30 11.00
CA ILE A 85 -19.77 -4.88 10.57
C ILE A 85 -18.77 -5.92 11.09
N ASP A 86 -17.90 -6.38 10.21
CA ASP A 86 -16.77 -7.23 10.57
C ASP A 86 -15.46 -6.60 10.05
N SER A 87 -14.37 -6.91 10.71
CA SER A 87 -13.04 -6.45 10.33
C SER A 87 -12.26 -7.59 9.71
N VAL A 88 -11.95 -7.43 8.43
CA VAL A 88 -11.13 -8.38 7.68
C VAL A 88 -9.71 -7.85 7.57
N HIS A 89 -8.72 -8.71 7.86
CA HIS A 89 -7.32 -8.39 7.66
C HIS A 89 -6.88 -8.83 6.26
N ILE A 90 -6.49 -7.86 5.43
CA ILE A 90 -5.90 -8.10 4.11
C ILE A 90 -4.40 -8.08 4.26
N ARG A 91 -3.75 -9.20 4.00
CA ARG A 91 -2.30 -9.35 4.14
C ARG A 91 -1.57 -8.55 3.05
N SER A 92 -0.59 -7.73 3.45
CA SER A 92 0.30 -7.07 2.50
C SER A 92 1.36 -8.06 1.98
N ASN A 93 1.60 -8.04 0.66
CA ASN A 93 2.68 -8.81 0.03
C ASN A 93 4.03 -8.11 0.14
N MET A 94 4.10 -6.93 0.76
CA MET A 94 5.35 -6.20 0.91
C MET A 94 6.30 -6.90 1.88
N ARG A 95 7.59 -6.86 1.56
CA ARG A 95 8.64 -7.43 2.41
C ARG A 95 8.65 -6.75 3.78
N ARG A 96 8.62 -7.54 4.85
CA ARG A 96 8.83 -7.03 6.22
C ARG A 96 10.25 -6.47 6.33
N LEU A 97 10.36 -5.24 6.77
CA LEU A 97 11.62 -4.56 6.99
C LEU A 97 11.95 -4.49 8.49
N GLY A 98 13.21 -4.73 8.85
CA GLY A 98 13.72 -4.36 10.17
C GLY A 98 13.83 -2.85 10.32
N ARG A 99 13.93 -2.35 11.56
CA ARG A 99 13.99 -0.91 11.85
C ARG A 99 15.08 -0.17 11.06
N ILE A 100 16.28 -0.69 11.00
CA ILE A 100 17.40 -0.11 10.23
C ILE A 100 17.01 0.04 8.76
N CYS A 101 16.35 -0.98 8.19
CA CYS A 101 15.92 -0.93 6.80
C CYS A 101 14.78 0.09 6.56
N ILE A 102 13.89 0.32 7.53
CA ILE A 102 12.85 1.36 7.44
C ILE A 102 13.51 2.74 7.35
N PHE A 103 14.47 3.04 8.20
CA PHE A 103 15.22 4.30 8.14
C PHE A 103 15.98 4.45 6.82
N SER A 104 16.82 3.48 6.47
CA SER A 104 17.66 3.54 5.28
C SER A 104 16.87 3.60 3.98
N GLN A 105 15.77 2.82 3.87
CA GLN A 105 14.90 2.85 2.70
C GLN A 105 14.15 4.20 2.57
N SER A 106 13.74 4.78 3.70
CA SER A 106 13.08 6.10 3.70
C SER A 106 14.05 7.19 3.23
N ILE A 107 15.29 7.18 3.72
CA ILE A 107 16.32 8.12 3.29
C ILE A 107 16.62 7.92 1.80
N HIS A 108 16.81 6.68 1.35
CA HIS A 108 17.05 6.36 -0.05
C HIS A 108 15.93 6.91 -0.95
N ASN A 109 14.67 6.59 -0.63
CA ASN A 109 13.52 7.05 -1.41
C ASN A 109 13.42 8.58 -1.46
N PHE A 110 13.73 9.25 -0.35
CA PHE A 110 13.78 10.70 -0.29
C PHE A 110 14.87 11.27 -1.20
N LEU A 111 16.10 10.77 -1.11
CA LEU A 111 17.23 11.24 -1.91
C LEU A 111 17.01 11.00 -3.40
N VAL A 112 16.49 9.84 -3.80
CA VAL A 112 16.13 9.55 -5.21
C VAL A 112 15.07 10.52 -5.70
N ASN A 113 14.03 10.78 -4.94
CA ASN A 113 12.97 11.70 -5.31
C ASN A 113 13.47 13.16 -5.37
N LEU A 114 14.28 13.56 -4.39
CA LEU A 114 14.91 14.89 -4.37
C LEU A 114 15.80 15.11 -5.58
N LYS A 115 16.64 14.13 -5.94
CA LYS A 115 17.49 14.16 -7.13
C LYS A 115 16.66 14.35 -8.41
N ARG A 116 15.53 13.64 -8.50
CA ARG A 116 14.65 13.69 -9.68
C ARG A 116 13.88 15.00 -9.80
N GLN A 117 13.36 15.52 -8.68
CA GLN A 117 12.43 16.65 -8.70
C GLN A 117 13.05 17.99 -8.34
N ARG A 118 14.16 18.00 -7.59
CA ARG A 118 14.80 19.20 -7.05
C ARG A 118 16.33 19.07 -7.09
N ARG A 119 16.86 18.88 -8.28
CA ARG A 119 18.29 18.60 -8.51
C ARG A 119 19.23 19.61 -7.87
N ALA A 120 18.96 20.91 -7.99
CA ALA A 120 19.78 21.95 -7.40
C ALA A 120 19.86 21.85 -5.85
N ILE A 121 18.77 21.43 -5.19
CA ILE A 121 18.77 21.19 -3.75
C ILE A 121 19.52 19.90 -3.42
N PHE A 122 19.34 18.85 -4.22
CA PHE A 122 20.07 17.59 -4.06
C PHE A 122 21.60 17.79 -4.12
N GLU A 123 22.10 18.62 -5.03
CA GLU A 123 23.52 18.92 -5.19
C GLU A 123 24.15 19.64 -3.98
N THR A 124 23.32 20.12 -3.04
CA THR A 124 23.80 20.69 -1.77
C THR A 124 24.02 19.66 -0.66
N ILE A 125 23.65 18.39 -0.89
CA ILE A 125 23.78 17.32 0.10
C ILE A 125 25.23 16.82 0.13
N GLU A 126 25.71 16.50 1.30
CA GLU A 126 27.04 15.97 1.54
C GLU A 126 27.26 14.66 0.77
N GLN A 127 28.39 14.55 0.08
CA GLN A 127 28.71 13.40 -0.76
C GLN A 127 28.75 12.09 0.06
N GLU A 128 29.20 12.15 1.31
CA GLU A 128 29.24 10.98 2.20
C GLU A 128 27.86 10.37 2.42
N LEU A 129 26.84 11.21 2.58
CA LEU A 129 25.46 10.78 2.75
C LEU A 129 24.89 10.19 1.47
N ILE A 130 25.23 10.80 0.32
CA ILE A 130 24.85 10.28 -1.00
C ILE A 130 25.46 8.89 -1.21
N ASP A 131 26.74 8.73 -0.94
CA ASP A 131 27.47 7.46 -1.11
C ASP A 131 26.92 6.36 -0.17
N ARG A 132 26.49 6.74 1.02
CA ARG A 132 25.94 5.79 2.00
C ARG A 132 24.57 5.25 1.57
N TYR A 133 23.72 6.03 0.89
CA TYR A 133 22.33 5.64 0.62
C TYR A 133 21.99 5.44 -0.86
N LEU A 134 22.78 5.95 -1.81
CA LEU A 134 22.48 5.88 -3.25
C LEU A 134 23.41 4.98 -4.08
N THR A 135 24.39 4.32 -3.47
CA THR A 135 25.20 3.32 -4.20
C THR A 135 24.39 2.07 -4.46
N GLU A 136 24.70 1.31 -5.51
CA GLU A 136 23.98 0.09 -5.90
C GLU A 136 23.88 -0.95 -4.77
N LYS A 137 24.87 -0.97 -3.85
CA LYS A 137 24.92 -1.90 -2.72
C LYS A 137 24.46 -1.30 -1.40
N ALA A 138 24.10 -0.01 -1.38
CA ALA A 138 23.84 0.70 -0.13
C ALA A 138 22.76 0.03 0.72
N LEU A 139 21.60 -0.23 0.15
CA LEU A 139 20.48 -0.87 0.87
C LEU A 139 20.77 -2.35 1.24
N GLY A 140 21.56 -3.05 0.45
CA GLY A 140 22.01 -4.40 0.76
C GLY A 140 22.90 -4.45 2.01
N CYS A 141 23.78 -3.47 2.21
CA CYS A 141 24.63 -3.39 3.40
C CYS A 141 23.84 -3.28 4.70
N PHE A 142 22.75 -2.50 4.70
CA PHE A 142 21.90 -2.36 5.89
C PHE A 142 21.13 -3.64 6.25
N SER A 143 20.83 -4.50 5.28
CA SER A 143 20.15 -5.78 5.53
C SER A 143 21.08 -6.87 6.07
N LEU A 144 22.40 -6.67 6.00
CA LEU A 144 23.45 -7.62 6.43
C LEU A 144 24.15 -7.20 7.72
N VAL A 145 23.62 -6.23 8.46
CA VAL A 145 24.20 -5.75 9.73
C VAL A 145 24.22 -6.87 10.76
N LYS A 146 25.39 -7.09 11.38
CA LYS A 146 25.54 -8.08 12.45
C LYS A 146 24.76 -7.66 13.69
N PRO A 147 24.22 -8.62 14.47
CA PRO A 147 23.49 -8.30 15.70
C PRO A 147 24.27 -7.41 16.68
N SER A 148 25.60 -7.60 16.80
CA SER A 148 26.49 -6.81 17.66
C SER A 148 26.64 -5.35 17.23
N GLU A 149 26.41 -5.04 15.96
CA GLU A 149 26.53 -3.71 15.37
C GLU A 149 25.16 -3.03 15.20
N SER A 150 24.09 -3.77 15.41
CA SER A 150 22.73 -3.32 15.11
C SER A 150 22.33 -2.05 15.87
N ALA A 151 22.67 -1.94 17.15
CA ALA A 151 22.34 -0.76 17.96
C ALA A 151 23.05 0.49 17.43
N ARG A 152 24.35 0.39 17.17
CA ARG A 152 25.16 1.48 16.64
C ARG A 152 24.68 1.92 15.26
N THR A 153 24.42 0.95 14.35
CA THR A 153 23.93 1.25 13.00
C THR A 153 22.54 1.91 13.05
N LEU A 154 21.66 1.48 13.96
CA LEU A 154 20.35 2.10 14.14
C LEU A 154 20.48 3.56 14.58
N GLU A 155 21.38 3.87 15.50
CA GLU A 155 21.67 5.26 15.90
C GLU A 155 22.24 6.10 14.76
N GLU A 156 23.14 5.54 13.94
CA GLU A 156 23.74 6.23 12.79
C GLU A 156 22.66 6.60 11.76
N VAL A 157 21.83 5.64 11.32
CA VAL A 157 20.79 5.90 10.33
C VAL A 157 19.69 6.83 10.88
N SER A 158 19.41 6.79 12.18
CA SER A 158 18.44 7.70 12.79
C SER A 158 18.95 9.12 12.84
N ARG A 159 20.24 9.34 13.14
CA ARG A 159 20.88 10.67 13.09
C ARG A 159 20.91 11.22 11.68
N ASP A 160 21.21 10.40 10.67
CA ASP A 160 21.18 10.82 9.28
C ASP A 160 19.77 11.28 8.86
N LEU A 161 18.74 10.51 9.23
CA LEU A 161 17.35 10.88 8.98
C LEU A 161 16.99 12.19 9.70
N PHE A 162 17.31 12.32 10.98
CA PHE A 162 17.05 13.52 11.77
C PHE A 162 17.74 14.75 11.17
N SER A 163 19.00 14.63 10.77
CA SER A 163 19.77 15.69 10.12
C SER A 163 19.09 16.17 8.82
N LEU A 164 18.61 15.26 7.99
CA LEU A 164 17.86 15.59 6.77
C LEU A 164 16.55 16.31 7.08
N VAL A 165 15.81 15.87 8.09
CA VAL A 165 14.57 16.51 8.51
C VAL A 165 14.85 17.92 9.01
N GLU A 166 15.81 18.13 9.90
CA GLU A 166 16.18 19.44 10.44
C GLU A 166 16.64 20.41 9.35
N ARG A 167 17.45 19.91 8.42
CA ARG A 167 17.94 20.70 7.28
C ARG A 167 16.82 21.24 6.40
N PHE A 168 15.80 20.43 6.15
CA PHE A 168 14.76 20.75 5.15
C PHE A 168 13.41 21.16 5.73
N ARG A 169 13.20 21.10 7.05
CA ARG A 169 11.90 21.41 7.71
C ARG A 169 11.32 22.79 7.39
N ARG A 170 12.15 23.74 6.92
CA ARG A 170 11.72 25.10 6.52
C ARG A 170 11.70 25.29 5.00
N ASN A 171 12.12 24.31 4.23
CA ASN A 171 12.18 24.43 2.76
C ASN A 171 10.84 24.02 2.14
N LYS A 172 10.03 24.98 1.71
CA LYS A 172 8.70 24.77 1.13
C LYS A 172 8.71 23.80 -0.07
N GLN A 173 9.77 23.81 -0.89
CA GLN A 173 9.90 22.95 -2.06
C GLN A 173 10.16 21.48 -1.69
N VAL A 174 10.79 21.24 -0.55
CA VAL A 174 11.09 19.90 -0.04
C VAL A 174 9.93 19.36 0.80
N ILE A 175 9.31 20.21 1.62
CA ILE A 175 8.16 19.83 2.46
C ILE A 175 6.99 19.30 1.61
N SER A 176 6.81 19.79 0.39
CA SER A 176 5.77 19.33 -0.53
C SER A 176 5.99 17.91 -1.09
N LEU A 177 7.17 17.32 -0.89
CA LEU A 177 7.47 15.97 -1.34
C LEU A 177 6.86 14.93 -0.40
N SER A 178 6.11 13.97 -0.95
CA SER A 178 5.53 12.87 -0.15
C SER A 178 6.60 12.04 0.57
N THR A 179 7.78 11.90 -0.04
CA THR A 179 8.92 11.20 0.56
C THR A 179 9.52 11.95 1.75
N PHE A 180 9.43 13.29 1.80
CA PHE A 180 9.79 14.05 3.00
C PHE A 180 8.77 13.82 4.12
N GLY A 181 7.48 13.75 3.79
CA GLY A 181 6.44 13.34 4.72
C GLY A 181 6.69 11.95 5.33
N ALA A 182 7.22 11.02 4.53
CA ALA A 182 7.63 9.70 5.03
C ALA A 182 8.80 9.80 6.03
N LEU A 183 9.81 10.66 5.81
CA LEU A 183 10.88 10.89 6.80
C LEU A 183 10.32 11.41 8.12
N LEU A 184 9.42 12.39 8.06
CA LEU A 184 8.76 12.95 9.26
C LEU A 184 7.98 11.88 10.03
N ARG A 185 7.27 11.00 9.31
CA ARG A 185 6.53 9.89 9.92
C ARG A 185 7.48 8.91 10.61
N VAL A 186 8.56 8.48 9.94
CA VAL A 186 9.55 7.58 10.54
C VAL A 186 10.17 8.22 11.79
N LEU A 187 10.53 9.49 11.74
CA LEU A 187 11.08 10.21 12.90
C LEU A 187 10.09 10.19 14.08
N LYS A 188 8.85 10.55 13.83
CA LYS A 188 7.78 10.55 14.85
C LYS A 188 7.50 9.16 15.43
N ASP A 189 7.46 8.16 14.57
CA ASP A 189 7.11 6.78 14.96
C ASP A 189 8.24 6.11 15.75
N GLN A 190 9.50 6.38 15.38
CA GLN A 190 10.67 5.62 15.84
C GLN A 190 11.57 6.37 16.81
N CYS A 191 11.42 7.68 16.93
CA CYS A 191 12.29 8.53 17.76
C CYS A 191 11.49 9.48 18.64
N ASP A 192 12.14 9.93 19.73
CA ASP A 192 11.71 11.05 20.53
C ASP A 192 12.68 12.21 20.30
N VAL A 193 12.15 13.42 20.20
CA VAL A 193 12.94 14.65 20.07
C VAL A 193 12.59 15.55 21.24
N SER A 194 13.59 15.86 22.06
CA SER A 194 13.41 16.73 23.22
C SER A 194 13.19 18.20 22.81
N GLU A 195 12.73 19.02 23.74
CA GLU A 195 12.61 20.48 23.54
C GLU A 195 13.96 21.14 23.26
N THR A 196 15.04 20.52 23.72
CA THR A 196 16.43 20.97 23.48
C THR A 196 16.95 20.56 22.10
N GLY A 197 16.16 19.79 21.30
CA GLY A 197 16.54 19.33 19.98
C GLY A 197 17.41 18.05 19.99
N GLU A 198 17.52 17.36 21.11
CA GLU A 198 18.21 16.08 21.21
C GLU A 198 17.27 14.94 20.77
N MET A 199 17.74 14.11 19.83
CA MET A 199 16.99 12.98 19.29
C MET A 199 17.47 11.68 19.93
N THR A 200 16.53 10.85 20.38
CA THR A 200 16.77 9.51 20.91
C THR A 200 15.88 8.48 20.21
N VAL A 201 16.41 7.27 20.02
CA VAL A 201 15.65 6.19 19.38
C VAL A 201 14.77 5.49 20.41
N LYS A 202 13.45 5.39 20.13
CA LYS A 202 12.51 4.71 21.02
C LYS A 202 12.87 3.25 21.23
N PRO A 203 12.70 2.71 22.44
CA PRO A 203 12.82 1.28 22.67
C PRO A 203 11.73 0.51 21.88
N PRO A 204 11.99 -0.76 21.46
CA PRO A 204 11.05 -1.51 20.61
C PRO A 204 9.63 -1.63 21.17
N LYS A 205 9.47 -1.64 22.49
CA LYS A 205 8.17 -1.77 23.17
C LYS A 205 7.30 -0.53 23.08
N GLU A 206 7.89 0.63 22.79
CA GLU A 206 7.18 1.92 22.68
C GLU A 206 6.77 2.26 21.24
N ILE A 207 7.13 1.39 20.28
CA ILE A 207 6.75 1.59 18.89
C ILE A 207 5.33 1.07 18.67
N ALA A 208 4.44 1.96 18.24
CA ALA A 208 3.05 1.62 17.96
C ALA A 208 2.91 0.62 16.80
N SER A 209 1.93 -0.26 16.86
CA SER A 209 1.58 -1.18 15.76
C SER A 209 1.19 -0.47 14.45
N SER A 210 0.71 0.77 14.56
CA SER A 210 0.38 1.65 13.42
C SER A 210 1.59 2.38 12.84
N SER A 211 2.80 2.19 13.39
CA SER A 211 4.03 2.77 12.85
C SER A 211 4.29 2.31 11.42
N LEU A 212 5.04 3.12 10.67
CA LEU A 212 5.42 2.78 9.30
C LEU A 212 6.16 1.45 9.23
N GLN A 213 5.59 0.47 8.52
CA GLN A 213 6.18 -0.86 8.36
C GLN A 213 7.06 -0.96 7.11
N ASN A 214 6.70 -0.25 6.06
CA ASN A 214 7.47 -0.20 4.81
C ASN A 214 7.25 1.15 4.11
N PRO A 215 8.33 1.89 3.77
CA PRO A 215 8.21 3.17 3.05
C PRO A 215 7.59 3.09 1.66
N SER A 216 7.56 1.89 1.07
CA SER A 216 6.91 1.65 -0.23
C SER A 216 5.43 1.26 -0.09
N ASP A 217 4.97 1.01 1.14
CA ASP A 217 3.58 0.67 1.47
C ASP A 217 3.21 1.36 2.80
N PRO A 218 3.00 2.69 2.78
CA PRO A 218 2.85 3.50 3.99
C PRO A 218 1.53 3.26 4.74
N ASP A 219 0.54 2.63 4.09
CA ASP A 219 -0.78 2.39 4.67
C ASP A 219 -0.88 1.04 5.40
N ALA A 220 0.08 0.13 5.17
CA ALA A 220 0.12 -1.14 5.85
C ALA A 220 0.49 -0.98 7.33
N GLY A 221 -0.34 -1.54 8.21
CA GLY A 221 -0.07 -1.67 9.64
C GLY A 221 0.52 -3.03 10.01
N TYR A 222 0.69 -3.27 11.31
CA TYR A 222 1.16 -4.54 11.83
C TYR A 222 0.20 -5.09 12.89
N ASP A 223 -0.23 -6.33 12.71
CA ASP A 223 -0.98 -7.10 13.70
C ASP A 223 -0.10 -8.25 14.21
N ALA A 224 -0.04 -8.44 15.52
CA ALA A 224 0.85 -9.45 16.13
C ALA A 224 0.50 -10.89 15.72
N HIS A 225 -0.77 -11.16 15.41
CA HIS A 225 -1.25 -12.50 15.04
C HIS A 225 -1.36 -12.69 13.51
N LYS A 226 -1.73 -11.64 12.80
CA LYS A 226 -2.03 -11.69 11.34
C LYS A 226 -0.88 -11.19 10.48
N GLY A 227 0.08 -10.47 11.08
CA GLY A 227 1.25 -9.92 10.40
C GLY A 227 0.98 -8.54 9.80
N GLN A 228 1.72 -8.22 8.74
CA GLN A 228 1.68 -6.95 8.06
C GLN A 228 0.52 -6.89 7.05
N GLY A 229 -0.25 -5.80 7.05
CA GLY A 229 -1.38 -5.67 6.14
C GLY A 229 -2.32 -4.52 6.48
N TYR A 230 -3.54 -4.65 6.00
CA TYR A 230 -4.59 -3.65 6.13
C TYR A 230 -5.76 -4.21 6.91
N GLN A 231 -6.43 -3.37 7.69
CA GLN A 231 -7.72 -3.71 8.26
C GLN A 231 -8.82 -3.03 7.46
N VAL A 232 -9.69 -3.84 6.87
CA VAL A 232 -10.86 -3.38 6.13
C VAL A 232 -12.10 -3.71 6.94
N GLN A 233 -12.95 -2.73 7.15
CA GLN A 233 -14.27 -2.95 7.72
C GLN A 233 -15.23 -3.29 6.59
N VAL A 234 -15.81 -4.46 6.67
CA VAL A 234 -16.81 -4.96 5.72
C VAL A 234 -18.15 -4.96 6.40
N MET A 235 -19.14 -4.40 5.73
CA MET A 235 -20.52 -4.37 6.20
C MET A 235 -21.33 -5.34 5.36
N GLU A 236 -22.04 -6.24 6.03
CA GLU A 236 -22.94 -7.17 5.37
C GLU A 236 -24.36 -7.05 5.91
N THR A 237 -25.34 -7.33 5.07
CA THR A 237 -26.75 -7.44 5.50
C THR A 237 -26.90 -8.66 6.42
N TYR A 238 -27.81 -8.58 7.39
CA TYR A 238 -27.96 -9.60 8.42
C TYR A 238 -29.42 -9.99 8.63
N CYS A 239 -29.71 -11.29 8.51
CA CYS A 239 -31.01 -11.85 8.87
C CYS A 239 -31.03 -12.20 10.36
N ALA A 240 -31.90 -11.54 11.12
CA ALA A 240 -32.04 -11.73 12.56
C ALA A 240 -33.01 -12.86 12.95
N SER A 241 -33.46 -13.70 12.02
CA SER A 241 -34.38 -14.81 12.33
C SER A 241 -33.69 -15.83 13.24
N SER A 242 -34.40 -16.31 14.24
CA SER A 242 -34.01 -17.47 15.06
C SER A 242 -34.17 -18.80 14.34
N ASP A 243 -34.95 -18.83 13.26
CA ASP A 243 -35.16 -19.99 12.40
C ASP A 243 -34.00 -20.17 11.44
N GLU A 244 -33.31 -21.29 11.57
CA GLU A 244 -32.13 -21.64 10.77
C GLU A 244 -32.48 -21.81 9.29
N SER A 245 -33.64 -22.36 8.97
CA SER A 245 -34.12 -22.56 7.61
C SER A 245 -34.36 -21.22 6.87
N ILE A 246 -34.76 -20.19 7.59
CA ILE A 246 -34.93 -18.83 7.06
C ILE A 246 -33.55 -18.17 6.85
N ARG A 247 -32.62 -18.34 7.80
CA ARG A 247 -31.26 -17.78 7.68
C ARG A 247 -30.50 -18.37 6.50
N GLU A 248 -30.59 -19.68 6.29
CA GLU A 248 -29.92 -20.37 5.17
C GLU A 248 -30.47 -19.96 3.80
N LYS A 249 -31.74 -19.58 3.73
CA LYS A 249 -32.41 -19.14 2.48
C LYS A 249 -32.28 -17.65 2.22
N THR A 250 -31.83 -16.88 3.22
CA THR A 250 -31.69 -15.43 3.07
C THR A 250 -30.34 -15.10 2.44
N LEU A 251 -30.36 -14.42 1.31
CA LEU A 251 -29.16 -13.86 0.68
C LEU A 251 -28.66 -12.68 1.50
N ASN A 252 -27.37 -12.73 1.89
CA ASN A 252 -26.66 -11.61 2.46
C ASN A 252 -25.80 -10.94 1.37
N LEU A 253 -25.78 -9.62 1.35
CA LEU A 253 -24.91 -8.81 0.52
C LEU A 253 -23.80 -8.21 1.37
N ILE A 254 -22.59 -8.27 0.85
CA ILE A 254 -21.35 -7.71 1.46
C ILE A 254 -20.98 -6.45 0.70
#